data_cad119434b99625d14978e512ef218c3
#
_entry.id   cad119434b99625d14978e512ef218c3
#
_cell.length_a   1.000
_cell.length_b   1.000
_cell.length_c   1.000
_cell.angle_alpha   90.00
_cell.angle_beta   90.00
_cell.angle_gamma   90.00
#
_symmetry.space_group_name_H-M   'P 1'
#
loop_
_entity.id
_entity.type
_entity.pdbx_description
1 polymer ?
#
loop_
_entity_poly.entity_id
_entity_poly.type
_entity_poly.pdbx_seq_one_letter_code
_entity_poly.pdbx_strand_id
1 'polypeptide(L)'
;MCRIIAVTSCPTGIAHTYMAAEGLEKAAKSHNCSIKVETRGSGGAKNVLTDEEIANADCVIVAADAKVPMDRFDGKKLIEVPVSDGISKADQLVERAISGDAPIYHSSNAGSQSTASKKASGGIGHRLYVHLMNGVSHMLPFVVGGGILIAIAFLIDGMNVDINSLSADMRANFGTITPVAAAFKQIGGIAFGLMLPVLAGFIAMSIGDRPALAVGFVGGMIAANGKSGFLGALAAGFLAGLIILLLKKVFSRLPDALEKITPVLLYPVCGILLMGLIMMFVIEPPVGALNTALNTALTNMGASSKILLGIICAGMMAIDMGGPFNKAAYVFGTAAIVAGNYDIMAAVMIGGMVPPCAIALATLLFKNKFTKEERKSGPVNFIMGLAFITEGAIPYAAADPIRVLPSCVVGSAVAGALSMAFGCTLMAPHGGIFVVPVMGNAGMYLVALAVGTVISAVLLGLLKKKVNE
;
A
#
# COMPACT_ATOMS: atom_id res chain seq x y z
N MET A 1 26.11 26.69 -14.29
CA MET A 1 24.73 26.21 -14.27
C MET A 1 24.66 25.17 -13.17
N CYS A 2 23.85 25.34 -12.15
CA CYS A 2 23.79 24.43 -11.01
C CYS A 2 23.29 23.06 -11.48
N ARG A 3 23.99 22.00 -11.09
CA ARG A 3 23.64 20.59 -11.42
C ARG A 3 23.21 19.87 -10.16
N ILE A 4 21.93 19.63 -10.03
CA ILE A 4 21.35 18.89 -8.92
C ILE A 4 21.06 17.47 -9.39
N ILE A 5 21.28 16.49 -8.53
CA ILE A 5 20.74 15.15 -8.70
C ILE A 5 19.83 14.82 -7.53
N ALA A 6 18.81 14.02 -7.77
CA ALA A 6 17.91 13.63 -6.70
C ALA A 6 17.55 12.14 -6.75
N VAL A 7 17.20 11.60 -5.60
CA VAL A 7 16.64 10.26 -5.48
C VAL A 7 15.33 10.36 -4.72
N THR A 8 14.26 9.84 -5.30
CA THR A 8 12.97 9.74 -4.63
C THR A 8 12.58 8.29 -4.41
N SER A 9 12.13 7.96 -3.21
CA SER A 9 11.71 6.60 -2.86
C SER A 9 10.67 6.61 -1.74
N CYS A 10 9.65 5.78 -1.88
CA CYS A 10 8.72 5.55 -0.78
C CYS A 10 8.47 4.04 -0.60
N PRO A 11 8.01 3.59 0.58
CA PRO A 11 7.79 2.17 0.85
C PRO A 11 6.83 1.49 -0.11
N THR A 12 5.86 2.22 -0.65
CA THR A 12 4.93 1.70 -1.67
C THR A 12 5.42 1.86 -3.09
N GLY A 13 6.39 2.78 -3.33
CA GLY A 13 7.06 2.94 -4.61
C GLY A 13 6.19 3.33 -5.78
N ILE A 14 5.02 3.95 -5.57
CA ILE A 14 4.08 4.31 -6.64
C ILE A 14 3.91 5.85 -6.68
N ALA A 15 2.83 6.39 -6.19
CA ALA A 15 2.45 7.78 -6.41
C ALA A 15 3.43 8.80 -5.80
N HIS A 16 3.74 8.67 -4.51
CA HIS A 16 4.57 9.67 -3.81
C HIS A 16 5.99 9.78 -4.37
N THR A 17 6.56 8.66 -4.83
CA THR A 17 7.89 8.64 -5.47
C THR A 17 7.91 9.51 -6.73
N TYR A 18 6.89 9.35 -7.59
CA TYR A 18 6.80 10.10 -8.84
C TYR A 18 6.39 11.55 -8.63
N MET A 19 5.50 11.82 -7.66
CA MET A 19 5.10 13.20 -7.31
C MET A 19 6.26 14.01 -6.75
N ALA A 20 7.08 13.42 -5.89
CA ALA A 20 8.28 14.09 -5.38
C ALA A 20 9.29 14.37 -6.52
N ALA A 21 9.46 13.42 -7.45
CA ALA A 21 10.30 13.62 -8.61
C ALA A 21 9.80 14.79 -9.48
N GLU A 22 8.52 14.79 -9.83
CA GLU A 22 7.91 15.88 -10.61
C GLU A 22 7.95 17.23 -9.90
N GLY A 23 7.73 17.25 -8.57
CA GLY A 23 7.86 18.46 -7.76
C GLY A 23 9.27 19.04 -7.82
N LEU A 24 10.29 18.21 -7.63
CA LEU A 24 11.68 18.62 -7.69
C LEU A 24 12.11 19.06 -9.11
N GLU A 25 11.64 18.38 -10.16
CA GLU A 25 11.90 18.77 -11.54
C GLU A 25 11.27 20.12 -11.89
N LYS A 26 10.03 20.38 -11.46
CA LYS A 26 9.36 21.68 -11.64
C LYS A 26 10.10 22.79 -10.90
N ALA A 27 10.46 22.57 -9.64
CA ALA A 27 11.20 23.51 -8.83
C ALA A 27 12.58 23.84 -9.43
N ALA A 28 13.34 22.85 -9.88
CA ALA A 28 14.62 23.06 -10.52
C ALA A 28 14.49 23.89 -11.80
N LYS A 29 13.44 23.63 -12.60
CA LYS A 29 13.17 24.37 -13.83
C LYS A 29 12.82 25.84 -13.54
N SER A 30 12.06 26.14 -12.48
CA SER A 30 11.73 27.54 -12.08
C SER A 30 12.98 28.31 -11.63
N HIS A 31 13.98 27.62 -11.08
CA HIS A 31 15.26 28.21 -10.65
C HIS A 31 16.38 28.12 -11.70
N ASN A 32 16.09 27.77 -12.97
CA ASN A 32 17.06 27.59 -14.05
C ASN A 32 18.21 26.63 -13.72
N CYS A 33 17.93 25.59 -12.94
CA CYS A 33 18.88 24.53 -12.59
C CYS A 33 18.59 23.25 -13.37
N SER A 34 19.65 22.51 -13.71
CA SER A 34 19.50 21.17 -14.24
C SER A 34 19.33 20.18 -13.08
N ILE A 35 18.34 19.32 -13.19
CA ILE A 35 18.13 18.21 -12.24
C ILE A 35 17.91 16.90 -12.98
N LYS A 36 18.49 15.81 -12.45
CA LYS A 36 18.12 14.44 -12.83
C LYS A 36 17.62 13.70 -11.61
N VAL A 37 16.44 13.11 -11.71
CA VAL A 37 15.80 12.42 -10.59
C VAL A 37 15.75 10.92 -10.86
N GLU A 38 16.43 10.15 -10.01
CA GLU A 38 16.29 8.71 -9.93
C GLU A 38 15.05 8.37 -9.09
N THR A 39 14.11 7.65 -9.65
CA THR A 39 12.92 7.18 -8.93
C THR A 39 13.05 5.71 -8.59
N ARG A 40 12.87 5.36 -7.29
CA ARG A 40 12.89 3.99 -6.80
C ARG A 40 11.49 3.60 -6.36
N GLY A 41 10.77 3.06 -7.31
CA GLY A 41 9.37 2.66 -7.14
C GLY A 41 9.19 1.13 -7.08
N SER A 42 7.92 0.69 -7.00
CA SER A 42 7.54 -0.73 -7.03
C SER A 42 7.96 -1.44 -8.34
N GLY A 43 8.09 -0.69 -9.44
CA GLY A 43 8.60 -1.19 -10.72
C GLY A 43 10.13 -1.19 -10.83
N GLY A 44 10.86 -1.01 -9.73
CA GLY A 44 12.32 -0.91 -9.70
C GLY A 44 12.86 0.52 -9.83
N ALA A 45 14.16 0.66 -9.97
CA ALA A 45 14.81 1.95 -10.16
C ALA A 45 14.72 2.40 -11.61
N LYS A 46 14.29 3.64 -11.84
CA LYS A 46 14.28 4.30 -13.16
C LYS A 46 15.17 5.53 -13.13
N ASN A 47 15.70 5.92 -14.28
CA ASN A 47 16.62 7.04 -14.44
C ASN A 47 17.82 6.95 -13.49
N VAL A 48 18.38 5.76 -13.34
CA VAL A 48 19.47 5.49 -12.41
C VAL A 48 20.61 6.47 -12.67
N LEU A 49 21.12 7.06 -11.57
CA LEU A 49 22.23 8.00 -11.62
C LEU A 49 23.52 7.24 -11.86
N THR A 50 24.30 7.69 -12.83
CA THR A 50 25.64 7.15 -13.12
C THR A 50 26.70 7.77 -12.20
N ASP A 51 27.83 7.10 -12.03
CA ASP A 51 28.94 7.60 -11.22
C ASP A 51 29.45 8.93 -11.74
N GLU A 52 29.42 9.14 -13.06
CA GLU A 52 29.81 10.40 -13.70
C GLU A 52 28.84 11.55 -13.37
N GLU A 53 27.52 11.26 -13.37
CA GLU A 53 26.50 12.24 -12.99
C GLU A 53 26.60 12.60 -11.50
N ILE A 54 26.88 11.61 -10.65
CA ILE A 54 27.12 11.82 -9.23
C ILE A 54 28.39 12.65 -9.03
N ALA A 55 29.49 12.34 -9.73
CA ALA A 55 30.74 13.07 -9.63
C ALA A 55 30.58 14.54 -10.02
N ASN A 56 29.79 14.83 -11.06
CA ASN A 56 29.60 16.18 -11.61
C ASN A 56 28.47 16.97 -10.91
N ALA A 57 27.77 16.40 -9.95
CA ALA A 57 26.69 17.08 -9.24
C ALA A 57 27.20 18.03 -8.15
N ASP A 58 26.58 19.20 -8.06
CA ASP A 58 26.86 20.21 -7.04
C ASP A 58 26.18 19.85 -5.70
N CYS A 59 25.00 19.26 -5.77
CA CYS A 59 24.23 18.83 -4.60
C CYS A 59 23.34 17.61 -4.91
N VAL A 60 23.12 16.79 -3.90
CA VAL A 60 22.24 15.61 -3.93
C VAL A 60 21.03 15.86 -3.04
N ILE A 61 19.81 15.62 -3.53
CA ILE A 61 18.58 15.63 -2.74
C ILE A 61 18.07 14.20 -2.64
N VAL A 62 17.98 13.65 -1.44
CA VAL A 62 17.38 12.35 -1.17
C VAL A 62 16.05 12.57 -0.45
N ALA A 63 14.95 12.49 -1.20
CA ALA A 63 13.59 12.59 -0.67
C ALA A 63 13.00 11.16 -0.56
N ALA A 64 13.25 10.48 0.57
CA ALA A 64 13.00 9.06 0.67
C ALA A 64 12.55 8.62 2.07
N ASP A 65 11.50 7.77 2.09
CA ASP A 65 11.05 7.03 3.29
C ASP A 65 11.45 5.53 3.20
N ALA A 66 12.07 5.11 2.10
CA ALA A 66 12.62 3.76 1.90
C ALA A 66 14.15 3.81 1.74
N LYS A 67 14.83 2.70 2.00
CA LYS A 67 16.30 2.62 1.91
C LYS A 67 16.81 2.96 0.49
N VAL A 68 17.69 3.93 0.43
CA VAL A 68 18.47 4.31 -0.76
C VAL A 68 19.92 3.89 -0.56
N PRO A 69 20.63 3.40 -1.59
CA PRO A 69 22.09 3.16 -1.51
C PRO A 69 22.82 4.48 -1.37
N MET A 70 23.18 4.85 -0.15
CA MET A 70 23.76 6.14 0.18
C MET A 70 25.28 6.19 -0.05
N ASP A 71 25.96 5.03 -0.03
CA ASP A 71 27.44 4.93 -0.13
C ASP A 71 28.00 5.60 -1.39
N ARG A 72 27.22 5.61 -2.48
CA ARG A 72 27.59 6.24 -3.77
C ARG A 72 27.64 7.78 -3.72
N PHE A 73 27.14 8.39 -2.66
CA PHE A 73 27.13 9.84 -2.48
C PHE A 73 28.18 10.35 -1.50
N ASP A 74 29.17 9.51 -1.16
CA ASP A 74 30.24 9.89 -0.25
C ASP A 74 30.98 11.12 -0.74
N GLY A 75 31.24 12.06 0.17
CA GLY A 75 31.91 13.35 -0.13
C GLY A 75 31.02 14.38 -0.83
N LYS A 76 29.75 14.10 -1.12
CA LYS A 76 28.82 15.06 -1.76
C LYS A 76 28.02 15.85 -0.75
N LYS A 77 27.70 17.11 -1.11
CA LYS A 77 26.68 17.89 -0.39
C LYS A 77 25.34 17.20 -0.56
N LEU A 78 24.67 16.86 0.56
CA LEU A 78 23.47 16.04 0.53
C LEU A 78 22.40 16.58 1.48
N ILE A 79 21.18 16.70 0.93
CA ILE A 79 19.96 17.05 1.68
C ILE A 79 19.10 15.78 1.77
N GLU A 80 18.91 15.26 2.97
CA GLU A 80 18.06 14.08 3.23
C GLU A 80 16.77 14.53 3.89
N VAL A 81 15.63 14.17 3.28
CA VAL A 81 14.29 14.55 3.74
C VAL A 81 13.30 13.40 3.48
N PRO A 82 12.16 13.37 4.18
CA PRO A 82 11.05 12.48 3.85
C PRO A 82 10.51 12.75 2.43
N VAL A 83 9.94 11.73 1.77
CA VAL A 83 9.37 11.88 0.42
C VAL A 83 8.27 12.94 0.35
N SER A 84 7.52 13.15 1.42
CA SER A 84 6.49 14.18 1.55
C SER A 84 7.02 15.60 1.42
N ASP A 85 8.25 15.85 1.89
CA ASP A 85 8.90 17.17 1.76
C ASP A 85 9.35 17.41 0.31
N GLY A 86 9.74 16.35 -0.43
CA GLY A 86 9.98 16.43 -1.87
C GLY A 86 8.74 16.83 -2.68
N ILE A 87 7.53 16.57 -2.15
CA ILE A 87 6.26 16.97 -2.77
C ILE A 87 5.88 18.39 -2.35
N SER A 88 5.88 18.68 -1.05
CA SER A 88 5.29 19.92 -0.49
C SER A 88 6.28 21.09 -0.38
N LYS A 89 7.58 20.82 -0.35
CA LYS A 89 8.65 21.82 -0.13
C LYS A 89 9.72 21.79 -1.22
N ALA A 90 9.38 21.30 -2.42
CA ALA A 90 10.33 21.12 -3.51
C ALA A 90 11.12 22.40 -3.85
N ASP A 91 10.46 23.57 -3.89
CA ASP A 91 11.12 24.86 -4.15
C ASP A 91 12.16 25.20 -3.09
N GLN A 92 11.83 25.03 -1.81
CA GLN A 92 12.74 25.28 -0.70
C GLN A 92 13.95 24.33 -0.72
N LEU A 93 13.74 23.06 -1.12
CA LEU A 93 14.82 22.08 -1.21
C LEU A 93 15.79 22.42 -2.35
N VAL A 94 15.25 22.83 -3.49
CA VAL A 94 16.05 23.24 -4.64
C VAL A 94 16.80 24.55 -4.33
N GLU A 95 16.16 25.53 -3.71
CA GLU A 95 16.77 26.78 -3.28
C GLU A 95 17.93 26.55 -2.29
N ARG A 96 17.73 25.65 -1.33
CA ARG A 96 18.74 25.21 -0.38
C ARG A 96 19.88 24.45 -1.04
N ALA A 97 19.62 23.67 -2.08
CA ALA A 97 20.64 22.98 -2.86
C ALA A 97 21.49 23.96 -3.66
N ILE A 98 20.88 25.03 -4.21
CA ILE A 98 21.56 26.10 -4.96
C ILE A 98 22.43 26.97 -4.04
N SER A 99 21.92 27.35 -2.87
CA SER A 99 22.69 28.16 -1.89
C SER A 99 23.89 27.41 -1.32
N GLY A 100 23.97 26.10 -1.55
CA GLY A 100 25.07 25.28 -1.03
C GLY A 100 24.99 25.00 0.47
N ASP A 101 23.87 25.33 1.11
CA ASP A 101 23.56 25.04 2.53
C ASP A 101 23.13 23.58 2.72
N ALA A 102 24.04 22.67 2.38
CA ALA A 102 23.85 21.25 2.58
C ALA A 102 25.10 20.62 3.21
N PRO A 103 24.97 19.76 4.22
CA PRO A 103 26.10 19.07 4.83
C PRO A 103 26.76 18.13 3.82
N ILE A 104 28.10 17.98 3.95
CA ILE A 104 28.82 16.96 3.19
C ILE A 104 28.49 15.59 3.81
N TYR A 105 28.04 14.67 2.99
CA TYR A 105 27.77 13.31 3.39
C TYR A 105 29.05 12.49 3.38
N HIS A 106 29.36 11.81 4.46
CA HIS A 106 30.47 10.87 4.55
C HIS A 106 29.93 9.47 4.85
N SER A 107 30.19 8.53 3.94
CA SER A 107 29.93 7.12 4.18
C SER A 107 30.97 6.62 5.18
N SER A 108 30.51 6.19 6.36
CA SER A 108 31.38 5.56 7.35
C SER A 108 31.75 4.15 6.87
N ASN A 109 32.78 4.04 6.06
CA ASN A 109 33.41 2.78 5.69
C ASN A 109 34.26 2.28 6.86
N ALA A 110 33.65 1.62 7.80
CA ALA A 110 34.28 0.63 8.68
C ALA A 110 33.24 -0.42 8.99
N GLY A 111 33.57 -1.69 8.73
CA GLY A 111 32.70 -2.84 8.94
C GLY A 111 32.00 -2.84 10.29
N SER A 112 30.87 -2.20 10.32
CA SER A 112 29.90 -2.19 11.42
C SER A 112 28.60 -1.64 10.86
N GLN A 113 27.59 -2.46 10.93
CA GLN A 113 26.18 -2.15 10.86
C GLN A 113 25.91 -0.67 11.14
N SER A 114 25.68 0.14 10.14
CA SER A 114 25.18 1.49 10.36
C SER A 114 23.70 1.43 10.74
N THR A 115 23.45 1.23 12.01
CA THR A 115 22.32 1.80 12.71
C THR A 115 22.54 3.31 12.80
N ALA A 116 22.34 4.00 11.72
CA ALA A 116 22.24 5.44 11.71
C ALA A 116 21.06 5.83 10.84
N SER A 117 19.90 5.33 11.15
CA SER A 117 18.71 6.12 11.11
C SER A 117 18.93 7.26 12.13
N LYS A 118 19.57 8.35 11.72
CA LYS A 118 19.44 9.61 12.43
C LYS A 118 17.95 9.90 12.49
N LYS A 119 17.41 9.82 13.72
CA LYS A 119 16.13 10.34 14.19
C LYS A 119 15.30 10.97 13.06
N ALA A 120 14.56 10.15 12.31
CA ALA A 120 13.26 10.62 11.85
C ALA A 120 12.57 11.12 13.11
N SER A 121 12.24 12.38 13.18
CA SER A 121 11.58 13.03 14.32
C SER A 121 10.11 12.59 14.44
N GLY A 122 9.85 11.32 14.17
CA GLY A 122 8.57 10.65 14.35
C GLY A 122 8.61 9.82 15.62
N GLY A 123 7.64 9.98 16.50
CA GLY A 123 7.47 9.18 17.69
C GLY A 123 7.36 7.67 17.38
N ILE A 124 7.23 6.84 18.42
CA ILE A 124 7.12 5.36 18.31
C ILE A 124 6.05 4.94 17.28
N GLY A 125 4.92 5.65 17.23
CA GLY A 125 3.85 5.37 16.26
C GLY A 125 4.29 5.51 14.80
N HIS A 126 5.11 6.50 14.46
CA HIS A 126 5.62 6.65 13.09
C HIS A 126 6.56 5.50 12.70
N ARG A 127 7.41 5.04 13.62
CA ARG A 127 8.28 3.88 13.36
C ARG A 127 7.48 2.61 13.13
N LEU A 128 6.48 2.34 13.98
CA LEU A 128 5.57 1.19 13.80
C LEU A 128 4.88 1.26 12.45
N TYR A 129 4.40 2.45 12.05
CA TYR A 129 3.78 2.67 10.75
C TYR A 129 4.74 2.35 9.59
N VAL A 130 5.98 2.82 9.62
CA VAL A 130 6.97 2.57 8.56
C VAL A 130 7.24 1.07 8.41
N HIS A 131 7.43 0.34 9.52
CA HIS A 131 7.63 -1.11 9.50
C HIS A 131 6.41 -1.84 8.95
N LEU A 132 5.21 -1.46 9.39
CA LEU A 132 3.95 -2.01 8.91
C LEU A 132 3.80 -1.80 7.39
N MET A 133 4.03 -0.56 6.92
CA MET A 133 3.90 -0.22 5.50
C MET A 133 4.93 -0.94 4.63
N ASN A 134 6.10 -1.25 5.15
CA ASN A 134 7.07 -2.09 4.45
C ASN A 134 6.49 -3.49 4.19
N GLY A 135 5.91 -4.14 5.21
CA GLY A 135 5.24 -5.43 5.06
C GLY A 135 4.07 -5.38 4.09
N VAL A 136 3.18 -4.39 4.25
CA VAL A 136 2.00 -4.21 3.39
C VAL A 136 2.41 -4.02 1.92
N SER A 137 3.42 -3.21 1.63
CA SER A 137 3.87 -2.94 0.26
C SER A 137 4.36 -4.19 -0.47
N HIS A 138 5.08 -5.07 0.24
CA HIS A 138 5.56 -6.32 -0.33
C HIS A 138 4.47 -7.39 -0.45
N MET A 139 3.45 -7.33 0.42
CA MET A 139 2.28 -8.21 0.37
C MET A 139 1.36 -7.90 -0.81
N LEU A 140 1.20 -6.62 -1.18
CA LEU A 140 0.23 -6.17 -2.18
C LEU A 140 0.29 -6.92 -3.53
N PRO A 141 1.46 -7.18 -4.16
CA PRO A 141 1.51 -7.92 -5.42
C PRO A 141 0.90 -9.33 -5.33
N PHE A 142 1.08 -10.02 -4.20
CA PHE A 142 0.50 -11.35 -3.97
C PHE A 142 -1.01 -11.29 -3.80
N VAL A 143 -1.50 -10.27 -3.08
CA VAL A 143 -2.93 -10.03 -2.88
C VAL A 143 -3.61 -9.69 -4.21
N VAL A 144 -3.03 -8.75 -4.97
CA VAL A 144 -3.57 -8.30 -6.26
C VAL A 144 -3.53 -9.42 -7.29
N GLY A 145 -2.36 -10.01 -7.51
CA GLY A 145 -2.17 -11.07 -8.51
C GLY A 145 -3.01 -12.32 -8.17
N GLY A 146 -2.92 -12.79 -6.92
CA GLY A 146 -3.69 -13.94 -6.46
C GLY A 146 -5.20 -13.70 -6.52
N GLY A 147 -5.65 -12.53 -6.05
CA GLY A 147 -7.07 -12.17 -6.07
C GLY A 147 -7.66 -12.05 -7.47
N ILE A 148 -6.94 -11.46 -8.43
CA ILE A 148 -7.38 -11.39 -9.82
C ILE A 148 -7.46 -12.77 -10.45
N LEU A 149 -6.48 -13.65 -10.21
CA LEU A 149 -6.53 -15.03 -10.74
C LEU A 149 -7.70 -15.83 -10.18
N ILE A 150 -8.01 -15.67 -8.89
CA ILE A 150 -9.20 -16.27 -8.27
C ILE A 150 -10.49 -15.72 -8.92
N ALA A 151 -10.56 -14.41 -9.16
CA ALA A 151 -11.71 -13.80 -9.81
C ALA A 151 -11.89 -14.27 -11.26
N ILE A 152 -10.80 -14.47 -12.02
CA ILE A 152 -10.84 -15.05 -13.37
C ILE A 152 -11.34 -16.50 -13.31
N ALA A 153 -10.95 -17.28 -12.32
CA ALA A 153 -11.49 -18.63 -12.13
C ALA A 153 -13.01 -18.66 -11.97
N PHE A 154 -13.54 -17.75 -11.14
CA PHE A 154 -14.98 -17.59 -10.97
C PHE A 154 -15.66 -17.14 -12.26
N LEU A 155 -15.03 -16.23 -13.01
CA LEU A 155 -15.55 -15.76 -14.30
C LEU A 155 -15.63 -16.91 -15.33
N ILE A 156 -14.57 -17.72 -15.43
CA ILE A 156 -14.52 -18.87 -16.34
C ILE A 156 -15.65 -19.87 -16.02
N ASP A 157 -15.83 -20.23 -14.76
CA ASP A 157 -16.93 -21.11 -14.36
C ASP A 157 -18.29 -20.47 -14.62
N GLY A 158 -18.46 -19.17 -14.32
CA GLY A 158 -19.69 -18.45 -14.58
C GLY A 158 -20.10 -18.34 -16.06
N MET A 159 -19.12 -18.39 -16.97
CA MET A 159 -19.38 -18.42 -18.43
C MET A 159 -19.73 -19.83 -18.94
N ASN A 160 -19.32 -20.87 -18.24
CA ASN A 160 -19.48 -22.25 -18.68
C ASN A 160 -20.60 -23.02 -17.95
N VAL A 161 -21.05 -22.52 -16.78
CA VAL A 161 -22.00 -23.22 -15.94
C VAL A 161 -23.05 -22.23 -15.41
N ASP A 162 -24.35 -22.56 -15.54
CA ASP A 162 -25.41 -21.77 -14.94
C ASP A 162 -25.43 -21.98 -13.42
N ILE A 163 -25.04 -20.93 -12.68
CA ILE A 163 -24.96 -20.93 -11.20
C ILE A 163 -26.30 -21.33 -10.57
N ASN A 164 -27.44 -20.98 -11.20
CA ASN A 164 -28.77 -21.25 -10.65
C ASN A 164 -29.16 -22.73 -10.76
N SER A 165 -28.54 -23.45 -11.70
CA SER A 165 -28.78 -24.90 -11.90
C SER A 165 -27.89 -25.77 -11.00
N LEU A 166 -26.91 -25.20 -10.28
CA LEU A 166 -26.00 -25.94 -9.45
C LEU A 166 -26.57 -26.35 -8.10
N SER A 167 -26.26 -27.58 -7.65
CA SER A 167 -26.50 -27.99 -6.27
C SER A 167 -25.71 -27.15 -5.27
N ALA A 168 -26.12 -27.16 -3.99
CA ALA A 168 -25.45 -26.40 -2.93
C ALA A 168 -23.94 -26.74 -2.84
N ASP A 169 -23.59 -28.01 -2.96
CA ASP A 169 -22.18 -28.49 -2.92
C ASP A 169 -21.37 -28.01 -4.12
N MET A 170 -21.95 -27.97 -5.31
CA MET A 170 -21.28 -27.45 -6.51
C MET A 170 -21.11 -25.92 -6.43
N ARG A 171 -22.06 -25.20 -5.84
CA ARG A 171 -21.91 -23.76 -5.58
C ARG A 171 -20.76 -23.47 -4.60
N ALA A 172 -20.58 -24.31 -3.58
CA ALA A 172 -19.47 -24.19 -2.64
C ALA A 172 -18.10 -24.40 -3.33
N ASN A 173 -18.08 -25.22 -4.39
CA ASN A 173 -16.87 -25.48 -5.19
C ASN A 173 -16.73 -24.58 -6.42
N PHE A 174 -17.52 -23.50 -6.53
CA PHE A 174 -17.45 -22.59 -7.66
C PHE A 174 -16.05 -22.00 -7.84
N GLY A 175 -15.62 -21.90 -9.09
CA GLY A 175 -14.24 -21.58 -9.46
C GLY A 175 -13.30 -22.78 -9.58
N THR A 176 -13.82 -24.02 -9.36
CA THR A 176 -13.06 -25.26 -9.57
C THR A 176 -13.85 -26.30 -10.38
N ILE A 177 -14.98 -25.93 -10.97
CA ILE A 177 -15.87 -26.83 -11.70
C ILE A 177 -15.22 -27.22 -13.03
N THR A 178 -14.69 -26.25 -13.76
CA THR A 178 -13.94 -26.52 -14.99
C THR A 178 -12.46 -26.67 -14.70
N PRO A 179 -11.73 -27.54 -15.44
CA PRO A 179 -10.29 -27.74 -15.21
C PRO A 179 -9.45 -26.46 -15.32
N VAL A 180 -9.83 -25.56 -16.24
CA VAL A 180 -9.15 -24.28 -16.44
C VAL A 180 -9.40 -23.37 -15.24
N ALA A 181 -10.64 -23.22 -14.77
CA ALA A 181 -10.96 -22.45 -13.59
C ALA A 181 -10.22 -22.99 -12.36
N ALA A 182 -10.22 -24.31 -12.18
CA ALA A 182 -9.51 -24.96 -11.09
C ALA A 182 -8.01 -24.62 -11.08
N ALA A 183 -7.35 -24.61 -12.24
CA ALA A 183 -5.94 -24.21 -12.35
C ALA A 183 -5.72 -22.75 -11.96
N PHE A 184 -6.56 -21.82 -12.44
CA PHE A 184 -6.49 -20.41 -12.07
C PHE A 184 -6.73 -20.19 -10.57
N LYS A 185 -7.75 -20.85 -10.00
CA LYS A 185 -8.05 -20.76 -8.56
C LYS A 185 -6.92 -21.32 -7.70
N GLN A 186 -6.30 -22.42 -8.12
CA GLN A 186 -5.17 -23.02 -7.42
C GLN A 186 -3.95 -22.09 -7.43
N ILE A 187 -3.55 -21.56 -8.58
CA ILE A 187 -2.41 -20.62 -8.69
C ILE A 187 -2.69 -19.36 -7.90
N GLY A 188 -3.89 -18.77 -8.08
CA GLY A 188 -4.32 -17.59 -7.35
C GLY A 188 -4.38 -17.81 -5.84
N GLY A 189 -4.88 -18.97 -5.41
CA GLY A 189 -4.94 -19.37 -4.01
C GLY A 189 -3.57 -19.51 -3.35
N ILE A 190 -2.60 -20.09 -4.05
CA ILE A 190 -1.20 -20.17 -3.57
C ILE A 190 -0.63 -18.76 -3.40
N ALA A 191 -0.78 -17.90 -4.41
CA ALA A 191 -0.28 -16.53 -4.34
C ALA A 191 -0.95 -15.76 -3.18
N PHE A 192 -2.28 -15.83 -3.06
CA PHE A 192 -3.03 -15.17 -1.99
C PHE A 192 -2.69 -15.74 -0.61
N GLY A 193 -2.43 -17.05 -0.49
CA GLY A 193 -2.01 -17.70 0.74
C GLY A 193 -0.65 -17.22 1.27
N LEU A 194 0.21 -16.69 0.39
CA LEU A 194 1.48 -16.07 0.80
C LEU A 194 1.31 -14.67 1.43
N MET A 195 0.11 -14.09 1.40
CA MET A 195 -0.15 -12.74 1.90
C MET A 195 0.36 -12.54 3.33
N LEU A 196 -0.05 -13.38 4.27
CA LEU A 196 0.31 -13.25 5.69
C LEU A 196 1.79 -13.56 5.98
N PRO A 197 2.38 -14.62 5.43
CA PRO A 197 3.82 -14.84 5.53
C PRO A 197 4.66 -13.69 5.00
N VAL A 198 4.32 -13.16 3.82
CA VAL A 198 5.04 -12.03 3.22
C VAL A 198 4.90 -10.78 4.08
N LEU A 199 3.70 -10.46 4.55
CA LEU A 199 3.46 -9.35 5.47
C LEU A 199 4.39 -9.43 6.69
N ALA A 200 4.35 -10.55 7.41
CA ALA A 200 5.14 -10.75 8.61
C ALA A 200 6.66 -10.76 8.33
N GLY A 201 7.08 -11.42 7.25
CA GLY A 201 8.49 -11.50 6.86
C GLY A 201 9.10 -10.14 6.56
N PHE A 202 8.40 -9.27 5.81
CA PHE A 202 8.92 -7.96 5.45
C PHE A 202 8.80 -6.91 6.57
N ILE A 203 7.81 -7.03 7.48
CA ILE A 203 7.83 -6.29 8.74
C ILE A 203 9.08 -6.68 9.54
N ALA A 204 9.33 -7.98 9.73
CA ALA A 204 10.48 -8.48 10.45
C ALA A 204 11.81 -8.03 9.83
N MET A 205 11.93 -8.13 8.51
CA MET A 205 13.12 -7.68 7.77
C MET A 205 13.38 -6.18 7.95
N SER A 206 12.34 -5.35 8.00
CA SER A 206 12.51 -3.91 8.20
C SER A 206 13.01 -3.53 9.60
N ILE A 207 12.89 -4.46 10.59
CA ILE A 207 13.34 -4.28 11.97
C ILE A 207 14.70 -4.95 12.21
N GLY A 208 14.81 -6.25 11.83
CA GLY A 208 15.93 -7.12 12.16
C GLY A 208 16.86 -7.43 10.98
N ASP A 209 16.67 -6.78 9.80
CA ASP A 209 17.36 -7.04 8.54
C ASP A 209 17.11 -8.46 7.98
N ARG A 210 17.93 -8.87 6.99
CA ARG A 210 17.78 -10.15 6.27
C ARG A 210 17.59 -11.39 7.16
N PRO A 211 18.29 -11.55 8.30
CA PRO A 211 18.10 -12.73 9.15
C PRO A 211 16.68 -12.87 9.69
N ALA A 212 15.95 -11.75 9.86
CA ALA A 212 14.60 -11.76 10.41
C ALA A 212 13.54 -12.23 9.38
N LEU A 213 13.85 -12.17 8.09
CA LEU A 213 12.91 -12.51 7.02
C LEU A 213 12.32 -13.91 7.19
N ALA A 214 13.16 -14.94 7.27
CA ALA A 214 12.73 -16.33 7.41
C ALA A 214 11.92 -16.56 8.70
N VAL A 215 12.32 -15.95 9.81
CA VAL A 215 11.63 -16.03 11.09
C VAL A 215 10.23 -15.42 10.99
N GLY A 216 10.12 -14.26 10.35
CA GLY A 216 8.83 -13.61 10.09
C GLY A 216 7.92 -14.42 9.16
N PHE A 217 8.47 -15.02 8.09
CA PHE A 217 7.69 -15.88 7.20
C PHE A 217 7.09 -17.07 7.94
N VAL A 218 7.87 -17.74 8.78
CA VAL A 218 7.39 -18.89 9.57
C VAL A 218 6.32 -18.45 10.56
N GLY A 219 6.52 -17.34 11.28
CA GLY A 219 5.52 -16.79 12.18
C GLY A 219 4.21 -16.40 11.48
N GLY A 220 4.31 -15.77 10.31
CA GLY A 220 3.16 -15.42 9.47
C GLY A 220 2.42 -16.65 8.93
N MET A 221 3.14 -17.74 8.61
CA MET A 221 2.53 -18.99 8.18
C MET A 221 1.81 -19.71 9.34
N ILE A 222 2.38 -19.67 10.56
CA ILE A 222 1.70 -20.20 11.75
C ILE A 222 0.38 -19.44 11.97
N ALA A 223 0.41 -18.10 11.90
CA ALA A 223 -0.78 -17.29 12.04
C ALA A 223 -1.83 -17.56 10.92
N ALA A 224 -1.37 -17.77 9.67
CA ALA A 224 -2.24 -18.09 8.55
C ALA A 224 -2.98 -19.43 8.71
N ASN A 225 -2.32 -20.42 9.28
CA ASN A 225 -2.89 -21.75 9.55
C ASN A 225 -3.61 -21.83 10.90
N GLY A 226 -3.41 -20.83 11.77
CA GLY A 226 -4.03 -20.73 13.09
C GLY A 226 -5.33 -19.95 13.12
N LYS A 227 -5.75 -19.57 14.32
CA LYS A 227 -6.96 -18.74 14.54
C LYS A 227 -6.64 -17.24 14.61
N SER A 228 -5.37 -16.87 14.82
CA SER A 228 -4.96 -15.48 14.96
C SER A 228 -4.98 -14.70 13.64
N GLY A 229 -4.85 -15.39 12.51
CA GLY A 229 -5.03 -14.83 11.18
C GLY A 229 -4.16 -13.59 10.93
N PHE A 230 -4.78 -12.54 10.39
CA PHE A 230 -4.10 -11.29 10.05
C PHE A 230 -3.44 -10.61 11.28
N LEU A 231 -4.16 -10.57 12.42
CA LEU A 231 -3.62 -9.97 13.65
C LEU A 231 -2.40 -10.73 14.16
N GLY A 232 -2.44 -12.08 14.09
CA GLY A 232 -1.31 -12.93 14.41
C GLY A 232 -0.12 -12.69 13.51
N ALA A 233 -0.32 -12.51 12.20
CA ALA A 233 0.75 -12.21 11.26
C ALA A 233 1.41 -10.85 11.52
N LEU A 234 0.63 -9.83 11.89
CA LEU A 234 1.18 -8.55 12.34
C LEU A 234 2.05 -8.71 13.57
N ALA A 235 1.54 -9.38 14.61
CA ALA A 235 2.29 -9.65 15.82
C ALA A 235 3.57 -10.44 15.52
N ALA A 236 3.49 -11.46 14.66
CA ALA A 236 4.61 -12.27 14.21
C ALA A 236 5.71 -11.43 13.54
N GLY A 237 5.34 -10.49 12.67
CA GLY A 237 6.31 -9.64 11.99
C GLY A 237 7.13 -8.78 12.94
N PHE A 238 6.48 -8.09 13.87
CA PHE A 238 7.17 -7.28 14.88
C PHE A 238 8.01 -8.14 15.83
N LEU A 239 7.45 -9.26 16.31
CA LEU A 239 8.12 -10.17 17.22
C LEU A 239 9.36 -10.80 16.58
N ALA A 240 9.29 -11.26 15.34
CA ALA A 240 10.42 -11.84 14.61
C ALA A 240 11.58 -10.84 14.48
N GLY A 241 11.27 -9.59 14.20
CA GLY A 241 12.28 -8.52 14.18
C GLY A 241 12.97 -8.36 15.53
N LEU A 242 12.19 -8.32 16.63
CA LEU A 242 12.72 -8.21 17.99
C LEU A 242 13.52 -9.44 18.41
N ILE A 243 13.08 -10.65 18.08
CA ILE A 243 13.80 -11.91 18.35
C ILE A 243 15.19 -11.85 17.71
N ILE A 244 15.28 -11.45 16.44
CA ILE A 244 16.58 -11.37 15.75
C ILE A 244 17.46 -10.27 16.32
N LEU A 245 16.93 -9.13 16.71
CA LEU A 245 17.71 -8.10 17.41
C LEU A 245 18.28 -8.63 18.75
N LEU A 246 17.47 -9.40 19.50
CA LEU A 246 17.93 -10.06 20.72
C LEU A 246 19.03 -11.08 20.42
N LEU A 247 18.82 -11.96 19.43
CA LEU A 247 19.81 -12.96 19.04
C LEU A 247 21.12 -12.33 18.54
N LYS A 248 21.05 -11.23 17.79
CA LYS A 248 22.23 -10.44 17.40
C LYS A 248 23.03 -9.99 18.62
N LYS A 249 22.35 -9.49 19.66
CA LYS A 249 23.00 -9.06 20.91
C LYS A 249 23.60 -10.23 21.70
N VAL A 250 22.93 -11.37 21.72
CA VAL A 250 23.41 -12.58 22.40
C VAL A 250 24.62 -13.15 21.67
N PHE A 251 24.53 -13.29 20.35
CA PHE A 251 25.58 -13.93 19.56
C PHE A 251 26.77 -13.01 19.23
N SER A 252 26.66 -11.71 19.47
CA SER A 252 27.81 -10.79 19.35
C SER A 252 28.95 -11.06 20.35
N ARG A 253 28.73 -12.00 21.32
CA ARG A 253 29.74 -12.42 22.30
C ARG A 253 30.40 -13.76 21.94
N LEU A 254 30.06 -14.32 20.77
CA LEU A 254 30.64 -15.58 20.31
C LEU A 254 32.07 -15.38 19.76
N PRO A 255 32.94 -16.38 19.85
CA PRO A 255 34.23 -16.36 19.18
C PRO A 255 34.11 -16.20 17.66
N ASP A 256 35.09 -15.55 17.01
CA ASP A 256 35.13 -15.24 15.56
C ASP A 256 34.84 -16.46 14.67
N ALA A 257 35.27 -17.64 15.10
CA ALA A 257 35.05 -18.90 14.37
C ALA A 257 33.52 -19.24 14.26
N LEU A 258 32.74 -18.91 15.27
CA LEU A 258 31.29 -19.14 15.29
C LEU A 258 30.52 -17.98 14.71
N GLU A 259 31.08 -16.76 14.68
CA GLU A 259 30.46 -15.58 14.11
C GLU A 259 30.12 -15.79 12.64
N LYS A 260 31.00 -16.44 11.87
CA LYS A 260 30.82 -16.69 10.43
C LYS A 260 29.66 -17.64 10.10
N ILE A 261 29.34 -18.58 11.02
CA ILE A 261 28.23 -19.53 10.82
C ILE A 261 26.90 -19.00 11.40
N THR A 262 26.95 -17.96 12.22
CA THR A 262 25.78 -17.37 12.88
C THR A 262 24.65 -16.98 11.91
N PRO A 263 24.90 -16.27 10.80
CA PRO A 263 23.83 -15.88 9.87
C PRO A 263 23.15 -17.06 9.15
N VAL A 264 23.90 -18.13 8.91
CA VAL A 264 23.42 -19.27 8.11
C VAL A 264 22.77 -20.34 8.99
N LEU A 265 23.24 -20.51 10.22
CA LEU A 265 22.80 -21.59 11.10
C LEU A 265 22.08 -21.06 12.35
N LEU A 266 22.74 -20.22 13.17
CA LEU A 266 22.22 -19.87 14.50
C LEU A 266 21.00 -18.97 14.44
N TYR A 267 21.00 -17.93 13.61
CA TYR A 267 19.83 -17.06 13.46
C TYR A 267 18.60 -17.79 12.92
N PRO A 268 18.68 -18.59 11.83
CA PRO A 268 17.54 -19.35 11.37
C PRO A 268 17.03 -20.37 12.37
N VAL A 269 17.90 -21.21 12.93
CA VAL A 269 17.48 -22.29 13.83
C VAL A 269 16.90 -21.74 15.14
N CYS A 270 17.64 -20.88 15.84
CA CYS A 270 17.16 -20.31 17.10
C CYS A 270 15.99 -19.34 16.88
N GLY A 271 16.05 -18.55 15.82
CA GLY A 271 14.99 -17.59 15.52
C GLY A 271 13.66 -18.27 15.16
N ILE A 272 13.69 -19.26 14.29
CA ILE A 272 12.48 -20.02 13.89
C ILE A 272 11.92 -20.82 15.07
N LEU A 273 12.79 -21.47 15.86
CA LEU A 273 12.34 -22.22 17.04
C LEU A 273 11.67 -21.31 18.06
N LEU A 274 12.32 -20.20 18.45
CA LEU A 274 11.76 -19.24 19.40
C LEU A 274 10.45 -18.66 18.86
N MET A 275 10.44 -18.27 17.58
CA MET A 275 9.24 -17.75 16.94
C MET A 275 8.09 -18.74 16.95
N GLY A 276 8.37 -20.00 16.58
CA GLY A 276 7.37 -21.07 16.58
C GLY A 276 6.77 -21.30 17.97
N LEU A 277 7.63 -21.44 19.00
CA LEU A 277 7.16 -21.63 20.37
C LEU A 277 6.33 -20.43 20.87
N ILE A 278 6.81 -19.20 20.66
CA ILE A 278 6.08 -18.00 21.10
C ILE A 278 4.75 -17.86 20.34
N MET A 279 4.75 -18.08 19.02
CA MET A 279 3.50 -18.02 18.25
C MET A 279 2.50 -19.06 18.74
N MET A 280 2.89 -20.33 18.85
CA MET A 280 1.95 -21.42 19.15
C MET A 280 1.40 -21.35 20.59
N PHE A 281 2.24 -21.00 21.57
CA PHE A 281 1.86 -21.08 22.99
C PHE A 281 1.52 -19.74 23.64
N VAL A 282 2.01 -18.62 23.09
CA VAL A 282 1.83 -17.29 23.72
C VAL A 282 0.92 -16.40 22.88
N ILE A 283 1.09 -16.36 21.55
CA ILE A 283 0.36 -15.42 20.67
C ILE A 283 -0.96 -16.01 20.17
N GLU A 284 -0.94 -17.23 19.63
CA GLU A 284 -2.13 -17.88 19.06
C GLU A 284 -3.33 -17.92 20.03
N PRO A 285 -3.21 -18.31 21.30
CA PRO A 285 -4.38 -18.39 22.16
C PRO A 285 -5.08 -17.04 22.39
N PRO A 286 -4.43 -15.96 22.85
CA PRO A 286 -5.11 -14.69 23.10
C PRO A 286 -5.46 -13.93 21.79
N VAL A 287 -4.58 -13.91 20.81
CA VAL A 287 -4.83 -13.20 19.55
C VAL A 287 -5.86 -13.93 18.71
N GLY A 288 -5.86 -15.26 18.71
CA GLY A 288 -6.90 -16.07 18.08
C GLY A 288 -8.28 -15.88 18.72
N ALA A 289 -8.35 -15.80 20.05
CA ALA A 289 -9.58 -15.45 20.74
C ALA A 289 -10.08 -14.05 20.38
N LEU A 290 -9.18 -13.06 20.35
CA LEU A 290 -9.49 -11.70 19.93
C LEU A 290 -10.00 -11.66 18.48
N ASN A 291 -9.30 -12.32 17.55
CA ASN A 291 -9.69 -12.39 16.16
C ASN A 291 -11.08 -13.05 15.99
N THR A 292 -11.33 -14.13 16.71
CA THR A 292 -12.64 -14.80 16.72
C THR A 292 -13.73 -13.88 17.28
N ALA A 293 -13.47 -13.16 18.37
CA ALA A 293 -14.42 -12.22 18.97
C ALA A 293 -14.75 -11.07 18.01
N LEU A 294 -13.73 -10.51 17.33
CA LEU A 294 -13.92 -9.47 16.32
C LEU A 294 -14.77 -9.98 15.15
N ASN A 295 -14.47 -11.17 14.63
CA ASN A 295 -15.24 -11.78 13.56
C ASN A 295 -16.69 -12.02 13.95
N THR A 296 -16.92 -12.53 15.16
CA THR A 296 -18.28 -12.73 15.70
C THR A 296 -19.02 -11.40 15.82
N ALA A 297 -18.33 -10.35 16.31
CA ALA A 297 -18.91 -9.02 16.41
C ALA A 297 -19.28 -8.45 15.02
N LEU A 298 -18.39 -8.57 14.03
CA LEU A 298 -18.64 -8.12 12.65
C LEU A 298 -19.83 -8.90 12.01
N THR A 299 -19.84 -10.21 12.19
CA THR A 299 -20.92 -11.06 11.63
C THR A 299 -22.28 -10.73 12.26
N ASN A 300 -22.31 -10.44 13.57
CA ASN A 300 -23.53 -10.13 14.33
C ASN A 300 -23.90 -8.64 14.29
N MET A 301 -23.19 -7.80 13.56
CA MET A 301 -23.56 -6.39 13.43
C MET A 301 -24.91 -6.22 12.77
N GLY A 302 -25.77 -5.41 13.38
CA GLY A 302 -27.04 -5.00 12.78
C GLY A 302 -26.82 -4.13 11.53
N ALA A 303 -27.85 -4.04 10.69
CA ALA A 303 -27.80 -3.33 9.40
C ALA A 303 -27.30 -1.87 9.54
N SER A 304 -27.77 -1.11 10.53
CA SER A 304 -27.33 0.27 10.77
C SER A 304 -25.84 0.38 11.10
N SER A 305 -25.31 -0.56 11.90
CA SER A 305 -23.89 -0.59 12.26
C SER A 305 -23.02 -0.98 11.06
N LYS A 306 -23.50 -1.89 10.20
CA LYS A 306 -22.81 -2.23 8.94
C LYS A 306 -22.76 -1.06 7.98
N ILE A 307 -23.85 -0.29 7.83
CA ILE A 307 -23.89 0.92 7.01
C ILE A 307 -22.88 1.94 7.54
N LEU A 308 -22.79 2.17 8.85
CA LEU A 308 -21.81 3.06 9.46
C LEU A 308 -20.37 2.58 9.18
N LEU A 309 -20.13 1.27 9.30
CA LEU A 309 -18.83 0.69 8.96
C LEU A 309 -18.47 0.92 7.48
N GLY A 310 -19.43 0.77 6.57
CA GLY A 310 -19.27 1.05 5.15
C GLY A 310 -18.94 2.52 4.87
N ILE A 311 -19.60 3.46 5.56
CA ILE A 311 -19.30 4.90 5.49
C ILE A 311 -17.84 5.15 5.89
N ILE A 312 -17.42 4.60 7.02
CA ILE A 312 -16.07 4.80 7.55
C ILE A 312 -15.03 4.20 6.61
N CYS A 313 -15.14 2.91 6.25
CA CYS A 313 -14.16 2.22 5.42
C CYS A 313 -14.03 2.84 4.03
N ALA A 314 -15.15 3.13 3.39
CA ALA A 314 -15.15 3.73 2.06
C ALA A 314 -14.66 5.19 2.10
N GLY A 315 -15.04 5.96 3.13
CA GLY A 315 -14.55 7.32 3.35
C GLY A 315 -13.03 7.36 3.55
N MET A 316 -12.48 6.45 4.34
CA MET A 316 -11.02 6.32 4.55
C MET A 316 -10.25 6.10 3.24
N MET A 317 -10.83 5.39 2.26
CA MET A 317 -10.20 5.19 0.95
C MET A 317 -9.96 6.50 0.19
N ALA A 318 -10.79 7.53 0.44
CA ALA A 318 -10.75 8.81 -0.27
C ALA A 318 -10.01 9.93 0.50
N ILE A 319 -9.69 9.76 1.78
CA ILE A 319 -9.06 10.80 2.62
C ILE A 319 -7.68 11.19 2.09
N ASP A 320 -6.86 10.21 1.74
CA ASP A 320 -5.45 10.39 1.36
C ASP A 320 -5.03 9.60 0.11
N MET A 321 -5.99 8.97 -0.59
CA MET A 321 -5.88 8.39 -1.94
C MET A 321 -4.59 7.58 -2.17
N GLY A 322 -4.31 6.61 -1.31
CA GLY A 322 -3.11 5.77 -1.34
C GLY A 322 -2.15 6.02 -0.17
N GLY A 323 -2.51 6.91 0.74
CA GLY A 323 -1.80 7.19 1.99
C GLY A 323 -2.14 6.23 3.14
N PRO A 324 -1.86 6.63 4.38
CA PRO A 324 -2.07 5.81 5.58
C PRO A 324 -3.50 5.34 5.81
N PHE A 325 -4.49 6.23 5.64
CA PHE A 325 -5.90 5.91 5.87
C PHE A 325 -6.46 4.96 4.82
N ASN A 326 -6.15 5.23 3.54
CA ASN A 326 -6.50 4.34 2.43
C ASN A 326 -5.93 2.93 2.65
N LYS A 327 -4.65 2.82 2.98
CA LYS A 327 -3.99 1.53 3.23
C LYS A 327 -4.56 0.82 4.45
N ALA A 328 -4.89 1.53 5.51
CA ALA A 328 -5.50 0.94 6.70
C ALA A 328 -6.87 0.32 6.38
N ALA A 329 -7.72 1.03 5.61
CA ALA A 329 -9.00 0.50 5.15
C ALA A 329 -8.82 -0.72 4.24
N TYR A 330 -7.88 -0.65 3.30
CA TYR A 330 -7.57 -1.75 2.39
C TYR A 330 -7.08 -3.00 3.13
N VAL A 331 -6.16 -2.83 4.09
CA VAL A 331 -5.64 -3.90 4.94
C VAL A 331 -6.77 -4.52 5.79
N PHE A 332 -7.65 -3.69 6.34
CA PHE A 332 -8.83 -4.15 7.09
C PHE A 332 -9.79 -4.95 6.18
N GLY A 333 -10.07 -4.48 4.97
CA GLY A 333 -10.90 -5.19 4.00
C GLY A 333 -10.30 -6.54 3.58
N THR A 334 -8.99 -6.61 3.35
CA THR A 334 -8.32 -7.88 3.03
C THR A 334 -8.31 -8.85 4.20
N ALA A 335 -8.11 -8.36 5.42
CA ALA A 335 -8.24 -9.17 6.64
C ALA A 335 -9.66 -9.71 6.83
N ALA A 336 -10.67 -8.90 6.51
CA ALA A 336 -12.07 -9.30 6.56
C ALA A 336 -12.39 -10.43 5.56
N ILE A 337 -11.80 -10.41 4.36
CA ILE A 337 -11.93 -11.53 3.39
C ILE A 337 -11.42 -12.83 4.02
N VAL A 338 -10.21 -12.80 4.61
CA VAL A 338 -9.62 -13.97 5.27
C VAL A 338 -10.52 -14.50 6.39
N ALA A 339 -11.21 -13.60 7.07
CA ALA A 339 -12.14 -13.89 8.15
C ALA A 339 -13.55 -14.31 7.67
N GLY A 340 -13.81 -14.30 6.35
CA GLY A 340 -15.11 -14.64 5.78
C GLY A 340 -16.16 -13.51 5.77
N ASN A 341 -15.76 -12.27 6.09
CA ASN A 341 -16.63 -11.08 6.04
C ASN A 341 -16.40 -10.32 4.73
N TYR A 342 -17.16 -10.66 3.71
CA TYR A 342 -16.97 -10.19 2.33
C TYR A 342 -17.61 -8.84 2.02
N ASP A 343 -18.54 -8.37 2.83
CA ASP A 343 -19.24 -7.09 2.71
C ASP A 343 -18.32 -5.90 2.92
N ILE A 344 -17.36 -6.02 3.83
CA ILE A 344 -16.38 -4.97 4.15
C ILE A 344 -15.49 -4.66 2.94
N MET A 345 -15.00 -5.71 2.24
CA MET A 345 -14.15 -5.47 1.07
C MET A 345 -14.91 -4.85 -0.09
N ALA A 346 -16.19 -5.16 -0.28
CA ALA A 346 -17.04 -4.49 -1.26
C ALA A 346 -17.13 -2.97 -0.98
N ALA A 347 -17.32 -2.58 0.29
CA ALA A 347 -17.35 -1.18 0.70
C ALA A 347 -15.99 -0.47 0.55
N VAL A 348 -14.90 -1.16 0.86
CA VAL A 348 -13.53 -0.63 0.66
C VAL A 348 -13.24 -0.40 -0.81
N MET A 349 -13.52 -1.39 -1.67
CA MET A 349 -13.25 -1.28 -3.10
C MET A 349 -14.04 -0.15 -3.74
N ILE A 350 -15.34 -0.05 -3.47
CA ILE A 350 -16.17 1.01 -4.05
C ILE A 350 -15.69 2.40 -3.59
N GLY A 351 -15.25 2.52 -2.32
CA GLY A 351 -14.70 3.75 -1.77
C GLY A 351 -13.45 4.24 -2.51
N GLY A 352 -12.59 3.33 -2.96
CA GLY A 352 -11.39 3.67 -3.73
C GLY A 352 -11.65 3.89 -5.22
N MET A 353 -12.74 3.34 -5.77
CA MET A 353 -13.13 3.55 -7.17
C MET A 353 -13.79 4.92 -7.42
N VAL A 354 -14.53 5.44 -6.44
CA VAL A 354 -15.30 6.70 -6.56
C VAL A 354 -14.42 7.92 -6.86
N PRO A 355 -13.30 8.21 -6.14
CA PRO A 355 -12.56 9.45 -6.34
C PRO A 355 -12.09 9.69 -7.78
N PRO A 356 -11.37 8.77 -8.45
CA PRO A 356 -10.93 8.99 -9.81
C PRO A 356 -12.11 9.02 -10.81
N CYS A 357 -13.14 8.17 -10.63
CA CYS A 357 -14.34 8.20 -11.46
C CYS A 357 -15.08 9.56 -11.34
N ALA A 358 -15.18 10.10 -10.13
CA ALA A 358 -15.83 11.38 -9.87
C ALA A 358 -15.06 12.55 -10.49
N ILE A 359 -13.74 12.55 -10.39
CA ILE A 359 -12.89 13.56 -11.03
C ILE A 359 -13.04 13.49 -12.54
N ALA A 360 -12.99 12.29 -13.13
CA ALA A 360 -13.21 12.11 -14.55
C ALA A 360 -14.57 12.70 -14.99
N LEU A 361 -15.64 12.38 -14.26
CA LEU A 361 -16.97 12.90 -14.53
C LEU A 361 -17.03 14.43 -14.36
N ALA A 362 -16.43 14.96 -13.29
CA ALA A 362 -16.42 16.41 -13.02
C ALA A 362 -15.68 17.19 -14.11
N THR A 363 -14.55 16.69 -14.62
CA THR A 363 -13.78 17.34 -15.71
C THR A 363 -14.58 17.42 -17.02
N LEU A 364 -15.51 16.48 -17.25
CA LEU A 364 -16.38 16.48 -18.42
C LEU A 364 -17.58 17.43 -18.25
N LEU A 365 -18.20 17.44 -17.06
CA LEU A 365 -19.41 18.22 -16.78
C LEU A 365 -19.13 19.70 -16.51
N PHE A 366 -18.04 20.00 -15.78
CA PHE A 366 -17.72 21.34 -15.28
C PHE A 366 -16.43 21.90 -15.90
N LYS A 367 -16.36 21.92 -17.25
CA LYS A 367 -15.17 22.27 -18.03
C LYS A 367 -14.49 23.59 -17.62
N ASN A 368 -15.27 24.58 -17.19
CA ASN A 368 -14.78 25.89 -16.77
C ASN A 368 -14.17 25.94 -15.37
N LYS A 369 -14.11 24.80 -14.69
CA LYS A 369 -13.54 24.65 -13.34
C LYS A 369 -12.21 23.89 -13.32
N PHE A 370 -11.76 23.44 -14.47
CA PHE A 370 -10.55 22.66 -14.65
C PHE A 370 -9.65 23.24 -15.73
N THR A 371 -8.36 23.20 -15.55
CA THR A 371 -7.37 23.64 -16.55
C THR A 371 -7.41 22.76 -17.80
N LYS A 372 -6.79 23.20 -18.90
CA LYS A 372 -6.72 22.40 -20.14
C LYS A 372 -6.02 21.07 -19.91
N GLU A 373 -4.96 21.06 -19.10
CA GLU A 373 -4.21 19.86 -18.72
C GLU A 373 -5.09 18.92 -17.91
N GLU A 374 -5.76 19.41 -16.87
CA GLU A 374 -6.69 18.64 -16.04
C GLU A 374 -7.82 18.02 -16.87
N ARG A 375 -8.39 18.76 -17.82
CA ARG A 375 -9.44 18.26 -18.72
C ARG A 375 -8.93 17.20 -19.69
N LYS A 376 -7.68 17.31 -20.16
CA LYS A 376 -7.06 16.35 -21.07
C LYS A 376 -6.76 15.03 -20.37
N SER A 377 -6.29 15.09 -19.13
CA SER A 377 -5.98 13.89 -18.32
C SER A 377 -7.20 13.31 -17.60
N GLY A 378 -8.27 14.10 -17.41
CA GLY A 378 -9.47 13.70 -16.69
C GLY A 378 -10.07 12.35 -17.08
N PRO A 379 -10.33 12.09 -18.37
CA PRO A 379 -10.95 10.83 -18.80
C PRO A 379 -10.16 9.56 -18.46
N VAL A 380 -8.83 9.65 -18.36
CA VAL A 380 -7.97 8.51 -17.96
C VAL A 380 -8.34 8.04 -16.56
N ASN A 381 -8.83 8.92 -15.70
CA ASN A 381 -9.26 8.57 -14.35
C ASN A 381 -10.49 7.64 -14.32
N PHE A 382 -11.31 7.55 -15.38
CA PHE A 382 -12.32 6.50 -15.46
C PHE A 382 -11.67 5.11 -15.49
N ILE A 383 -10.63 4.94 -16.32
CA ILE A 383 -9.91 3.65 -16.43
C ILE A 383 -9.26 3.32 -15.08
N MET A 384 -8.61 4.30 -14.47
CA MET A 384 -7.96 4.11 -13.17
C MET A 384 -8.98 3.77 -12.08
N GLY A 385 -10.06 4.53 -11.98
CA GLY A 385 -11.12 4.30 -10.99
C GLY A 385 -11.83 2.96 -11.17
N LEU A 386 -12.17 2.60 -12.40
CA LEU A 386 -12.76 1.30 -12.71
C LEU A 386 -11.79 0.14 -12.41
N ALA A 387 -10.48 0.34 -12.52
CA ALA A 387 -9.47 -0.64 -12.12
C ALA A 387 -9.14 -0.63 -10.62
N PHE A 388 -9.83 0.18 -9.81
CA PHE A 388 -9.55 0.37 -8.38
C PHE A 388 -8.16 0.98 -8.12
N ILE A 389 -7.74 1.93 -8.94
CA ILE A 389 -6.49 2.69 -8.78
C ILE A 389 -6.86 4.10 -8.31
N THR A 390 -6.95 4.28 -7.00
CA THR A 390 -7.38 5.54 -6.36
C THR A 390 -6.40 6.69 -6.61
N GLU A 391 -5.13 6.36 -6.83
CA GLU A 391 -4.03 7.30 -7.03
C GLU A 391 -4.21 8.21 -8.25
N GLY A 392 -5.07 7.87 -9.20
CA GLY A 392 -5.43 8.74 -10.32
C GLY A 392 -6.02 10.09 -9.90
N ALA A 393 -6.62 10.15 -8.71
CA ALA A 393 -7.20 11.36 -8.14
C ALA A 393 -6.16 12.29 -7.49
N ILE A 394 -4.95 11.80 -7.18
CA ILE A 394 -3.95 12.54 -6.41
C ILE A 394 -3.53 13.87 -7.04
N PRO A 395 -3.25 13.99 -8.35
CA PRO A 395 -2.86 15.27 -8.93
C PRO A 395 -3.91 16.37 -8.73
N TYR A 396 -5.19 16.02 -8.79
CA TYR A 396 -6.31 16.94 -8.59
C TYR A 396 -6.48 17.30 -7.11
N ALA A 397 -6.29 16.33 -6.21
CA ALA A 397 -6.30 16.56 -4.77
C ALA A 397 -5.11 17.44 -4.33
N ALA A 398 -3.94 17.28 -4.93
CA ALA A 398 -2.78 18.11 -4.65
C ALA A 398 -2.96 19.55 -5.14
N ALA A 399 -3.64 19.74 -6.27
CA ALA A 399 -3.92 21.07 -6.82
C ALA A 399 -4.98 21.86 -6.01
N ASP A 400 -5.98 21.18 -5.46
CA ASP A 400 -7.08 21.81 -4.69
C ASP A 400 -7.60 20.89 -3.57
N PRO A 401 -6.79 20.63 -2.51
CA PRO A 401 -7.13 19.63 -1.48
C PRO A 401 -8.42 19.98 -0.72
N ILE A 402 -8.65 21.27 -0.47
CA ILE A 402 -9.78 21.73 0.34
C ILE A 402 -11.14 21.41 -0.32
N ARG A 403 -11.18 21.28 -1.66
CA ARG A 403 -12.43 21.01 -2.37
C ARG A 403 -12.50 19.59 -2.91
N VAL A 404 -11.39 19.06 -3.40
CA VAL A 404 -11.33 17.70 -3.96
C VAL A 404 -11.51 16.65 -2.87
N LEU A 405 -10.74 16.71 -1.78
CA LEU A 405 -10.78 15.68 -0.74
C LEU A 405 -12.18 15.55 -0.10
N PRO A 406 -12.83 16.62 0.40
CA PRO A 406 -14.17 16.48 0.99
C PRO A 406 -15.22 15.96 0.01
N SER A 407 -15.16 16.40 -1.27
CA SER A 407 -16.09 15.91 -2.29
C SER A 407 -15.93 14.41 -2.53
N CYS A 408 -14.69 13.92 -2.61
CA CYS A 408 -14.38 12.51 -2.79
C CYS A 408 -14.77 11.69 -1.57
N VAL A 409 -14.48 12.18 -0.35
CA VAL A 409 -14.82 11.49 0.90
C VAL A 409 -16.34 11.32 1.04
N VAL A 410 -17.13 12.35 0.76
CA VAL A 410 -18.60 12.27 0.82
C VAL A 410 -19.13 11.28 -0.20
N GLY A 411 -18.69 11.34 -1.45
CA GLY A 411 -19.14 10.40 -2.48
C GLY A 411 -18.76 8.95 -2.17
N SER A 412 -17.52 8.71 -1.71
CA SER A 412 -17.06 7.38 -1.31
C SER A 412 -17.84 6.86 -0.10
N ALA A 413 -18.07 7.69 0.91
CA ALA A 413 -18.85 7.33 2.10
C ALA A 413 -20.30 6.93 1.74
N VAL A 414 -20.95 7.68 0.84
CA VAL A 414 -22.29 7.34 0.35
C VAL A 414 -22.28 6.03 -0.42
N ALA A 415 -21.29 5.82 -1.32
CA ALA A 415 -21.17 4.57 -2.06
C ALA A 415 -20.97 3.36 -1.11
N GLY A 416 -20.13 3.51 -0.09
CA GLY A 416 -19.91 2.47 0.92
C GLY A 416 -21.16 2.17 1.75
N ALA A 417 -21.91 3.20 2.14
CA ALA A 417 -23.18 3.07 2.83
C ALA A 417 -24.18 2.27 2.00
N LEU A 418 -24.32 2.61 0.70
CA LEU A 418 -25.21 1.93 -0.23
C LEU A 418 -24.75 0.48 -0.49
N SER A 419 -23.45 0.24 -0.66
CA SER A 419 -22.90 -1.11 -0.82
C SER A 419 -23.30 -2.02 0.35
N MET A 420 -23.16 -1.52 1.58
CA MET A 420 -23.57 -2.25 2.78
C MET A 420 -25.09 -2.42 2.88
N ALA A 421 -25.85 -1.35 2.60
CA ALA A 421 -27.32 -1.38 2.64
C ALA A 421 -27.90 -2.39 1.63
N PHE A 422 -27.28 -2.52 0.47
CA PHE A 422 -27.67 -3.45 -0.58
C PHE A 422 -27.13 -4.87 -0.37
N GLY A 423 -26.33 -5.10 0.68
CA GLY A 423 -25.75 -6.42 0.95
C GLY A 423 -24.76 -6.86 -0.13
N CYS A 424 -24.02 -5.93 -0.73
CA CYS A 424 -22.99 -6.27 -1.70
C CYS A 424 -21.82 -7.01 -1.00
N THR A 425 -21.29 -8.05 -1.64
CA THR A 425 -20.18 -8.84 -1.10
C THR A 425 -19.11 -9.06 -2.16
N LEU A 426 -17.85 -9.10 -1.74
CA LEU A 426 -16.71 -9.28 -2.63
C LEU A 426 -15.65 -10.16 -1.98
N MET A 427 -15.36 -11.29 -2.63
CA MET A 427 -14.33 -12.24 -2.20
C MET A 427 -12.94 -11.92 -2.77
N ALA A 428 -12.85 -11.02 -3.77
CA ALA A 428 -11.59 -10.62 -4.36
C ALA A 428 -11.06 -9.34 -3.69
N PRO A 429 -9.79 -9.30 -3.31
CA PRO A 429 -9.21 -8.13 -2.63
C PRO A 429 -8.91 -6.95 -3.56
N HIS A 430 -8.87 -7.19 -4.87
CA HIS A 430 -8.58 -6.18 -5.88
C HIS A 430 -9.22 -6.55 -7.22
N GLY A 431 -9.26 -5.59 -8.17
CA GLY A 431 -9.71 -5.85 -9.53
C GLY A 431 -10.76 -4.87 -10.04
N GLY A 432 -11.40 -4.07 -9.18
CA GLY A 432 -12.37 -3.05 -9.59
C GLY A 432 -13.51 -3.63 -10.44
N ILE A 433 -13.76 -3.07 -11.62
CA ILE A 433 -14.84 -3.50 -12.53
C ILE A 433 -14.67 -4.96 -13.01
N PHE A 434 -13.43 -5.46 -13.08
CA PHE A 434 -13.15 -6.81 -13.59
C PHE A 434 -13.67 -7.91 -12.65
N VAL A 435 -13.88 -7.61 -11.37
CA VAL A 435 -14.39 -8.56 -10.38
C VAL A 435 -15.88 -8.38 -10.09
N VAL A 436 -16.54 -7.38 -10.68
CA VAL A 436 -17.98 -7.14 -10.52
C VAL A 436 -18.82 -8.36 -10.89
N PRO A 437 -18.53 -9.14 -11.96
CA PRO A 437 -19.31 -10.32 -12.30
C PRO A 437 -19.35 -11.41 -11.22
N VAL A 438 -18.36 -11.40 -10.30
CA VAL A 438 -18.26 -12.38 -9.20
C VAL A 438 -18.65 -11.80 -7.84
N MET A 439 -19.20 -10.59 -7.82
CA MET A 439 -19.71 -9.95 -6.61
C MET A 439 -21.12 -10.45 -6.27
N GLY A 440 -21.39 -10.60 -4.98
CA GLY A 440 -22.76 -10.68 -4.52
C GLY A 440 -23.47 -9.34 -4.73
N ASN A 441 -24.66 -9.39 -5.35
CA ASN A 441 -25.48 -8.22 -5.66
C ASN A 441 -24.80 -7.19 -6.59
N ALA A 442 -24.12 -7.68 -7.63
CA ALA A 442 -23.31 -6.90 -8.57
C ALA A 442 -24.05 -5.70 -9.20
N GLY A 443 -25.34 -5.86 -9.57
CA GLY A 443 -26.14 -4.78 -10.14
C GLY A 443 -26.29 -3.60 -9.17
N MET A 444 -26.59 -3.86 -7.91
CA MET A 444 -26.74 -2.83 -6.89
C MET A 444 -25.38 -2.22 -6.49
N TYR A 445 -24.28 -2.97 -6.62
CA TYR A 445 -22.94 -2.44 -6.47
C TYR A 445 -22.63 -1.35 -7.52
N LEU A 446 -22.97 -1.61 -8.80
CA LEU A 446 -22.82 -0.62 -9.87
C LEU A 446 -23.69 0.62 -9.66
N VAL A 447 -24.92 0.44 -9.15
CA VAL A 447 -25.79 1.56 -8.77
C VAL A 447 -25.14 2.38 -7.65
N ALA A 448 -24.62 1.74 -6.60
CA ALA A 448 -23.93 2.43 -5.51
C ALA A 448 -22.69 3.20 -6.00
N LEU A 449 -21.91 2.60 -6.90
CA LEU A 449 -20.75 3.25 -7.53
C LEU A 449 -21.17 4.48 -8.34
N ALA A 450 -22.20 4.36 -9.17
CA ALA A 450 -22.71 5.46 -9.98
C ALA A 450 -23.23 6.61 -9.10
N VAL A 451 -24.01 6.31 -8.06
CA VAL A 451 -24.57 7.32 -7.13
C VAL A 451 -23.43 8.05 -6.40
N GLY A 452 -22.46 7.33 -5.82
CA GLY A 452 -21.34 7.96 -5.15
C GLY A 452 -20.47 8.81 -6.08
N THR A 453 -20.22 8.31 -7.30
CA THR A 453 -19.48 9.03 -8.34
C THR A 453 -20.18 10.33 -8.72
N VAL A 454 -21.50 10.30 -8.96
CA VAL A 454 -22.29 11.50 -9.33
C VAL A 454 -22.31 12.50 -8.19
N ILE A 455 -22.59 12.05 -6.95
CA ILE A 455 -22.60 12.95 -5.78
C ILE A 455 -21.24 13.63 -5.61
N SER A 456 -20.14 12.88 -5.68
CA SER A 456 -18.80 13.43 -5.57
C SER A 456 -18.48 14.41 -6.71
N ALA A 457 -18.82 14.08 -7.95
CA ALA A 457 -18.57 14.93 -9.11
C ALA A 457 -19.37 16.25 -9.05
N VAL A 458 -20.64 16.18 -8.63
CA VAL A 458 -21.49 17.37 -8.46
C VAL A 458 -20.97 18.26 -7.33
N LEU A 459 -20.64 17.68 -6.16
CA LEU A 459 -20.06 18.43 -5.05
C LEU A 459 -18.75 19.12 -5.48
N LEU A 460 -17.87 18.40 -6.16
CA LEU A 460 -16.63 18.96 -6.68
C LEU A 460 -16.91 20.10 -7.67
N GLY A 461 -17.84 19.90 -8.60
CA GLY A 461 -18.26 20.91 -9.57
C GLY A 461 -18.87 22.17 -8.91
N LEU A 462 -19.58 22.03 -7.81
CA LEU A 462 -20.14 23.17 -7.08
C LEU A 462 -19.06 23.91 -6.27
N LEU A 463 -18.19 23.19 -5.60
CA LEU A 463 -17.19 23.75 -4.69
C LEU A 463 -15.98 24.37 -5.42
N LYS A 464 -15.51 23.74 -6.52
CA LYS A 464 -14.31 24.19 -7.24
C LYS A 464 -14.54 25.57 -7.88
N LYS A 465 -13.58 26.47 -7.76
CA LYS A 465 -13.64 27.81 -8.37
C LYS A 465 -13.47 27.72 -9.88
N LYS A 466 -14.04 28.69 -10.62
CA LYS A 466 -13.76 28.82 -12.04
C LYS A 466 -12.30 29.14 -12.28
N VAL A 467 -11.72 28.53 -13.29
CA VAL A 467 -10.35 28.81 -13.74
C VAL A 467 -10.45 29.90 -14.80
N ASN A 468 -9.78 31.01 -14.59
CA ASN A 468 -9.61 32.06 -15.60
C ASN A 468 -8.46 31.61 -16.51
N GLU A 469 -8.80 31.01 -17.66
CA GLU A 469 -7.87 30.75 -18.77
C GLU A 469 -7.97 31.83 -19.81
#